data_0684f73cec0ade5e9533d74955c71c9b
#
_entry.id   0684f73cec0ade5e9533d74955c71c9b
#
_cell.length_a   1.000
_cell.length_b   1.000
_cell.length_c   1.000
_cell.angle_alpha   90.00
_cell.angle_beta   90.00
_cell.angle_gamma   90.00
#
_symmetry.space_group_name_H-M   'P 1'
#
loop_
_entity.id
_entity.type
_entity.pdbx_description
1 polymer ?
#
loop_
_entity_poly.entity_id
_entity_poly.type
_entity_poly.pdbx_seq_one_letter_code
_entity_poly.pdbx_strand_id
1 'polypeptide(L)'
;TTTPEIVDTVLAAFAARTPVAADSPLGGLLRTDEILDYEPFHRFHTETQMLRYLRYLSDKDIALDRSMIPLGSCTMKLNATTEMEPITWPEFANIHPFSPMNQQQGYVRLVTELEQMLAEITGYAGVSLQPNAGSQGELAGLLAIRGYHQANGETRRDICLIPASAHGTNAASAVMAGMRVVVVACSDNGDVDIADLRKKIDEYKAELAAIMVTYPSTHGVFEVAIGEVCELVHEAGGQVYVDGA
;
A
#
# COMPACT_ATOMS: atom_id res chain seq x y z
N THR A 1 -8.25 2.02 -23.56
CA THR A 1 -7.35 2.91 -24.34
C THR A 1 -8.17 3.50 -25.47
N THR A 2 -8.22 4.83 -25.58
CA THR A 2 -8.98 5.53 -26.65
C THR A 2 -8.21 5.41 -27.95
N THR A 3 -8.83 4.83 -28.97
CA THR A 3 -8.25 4.72 -30.31
C THR A 3 -8.81 5.81 -31.25
N PRO A 4 -8.13 6.13 -32.37
CA PRO A 4 -8.65 7.06 -33.37
C PRO A 4 -10.07 6.69 -33.83
N GLU A 5 -10.36 5.41 -34.03
CA GLU A 5 -11.67 4.91 -34.46
C GLU A 5 -12.76 5.20 -33.41
N ILE A 6 -12.43 5.10 -32.12
CA ILE A 6 -13.36 5.47 -31.04
C ILE A 6 -13.65 6.96 -31.06
N VAL A 7 -12.61 7.78 -31.27
CA VAL A 7 -12.76 9.23 -31.38
C VAL A 7 -13.65 9.59 -32.55
N ASP A 8 -13.42 8.99 -33.72
CA ASP A 8 -14.21 9.22 -34.92
C ASP A 8 -15.67 8.80 -34.72
N THR A 9 -15.91 7.66 -34.04
CA THR A 9 -17.26 7.20 -33.70
C THR A 9 -18.00 8.19 -32.80
N VAL A 10 -17.33 8.72 -31.77
CA VAL A 10 -17.92 9.72 -30.87
C VAL A 10 -18.21 11.02 -31.61
N LEU A 11 -17.26 11.52 -32.41
CA LEU A 11 -17.44 12.75 -33.17
C LEU A 11 -18.59 12.61 -34.20
N ALA A 12 -18.69 11.46 -34.86
CA ALA A 12 -19.78 11.17 -35.79
C ALA A 12 -21.15 11.20 -35.10
N ALA A 13 -21.26 10.68 -33.85
CA ALA A 13 -22.51 10.72 -33.09
C ALA A 13 -22.99 12.15 -32.78
N PHE A 14 -22.07 13.13 -32.71
CA PHE A 14 -22.37 14.55 -32.55
C PHE A 14 -22.41 15.32 -33.87
N ALA A 15 -22.40 14.63 -35.01
CA ALA A 15 -22.29 15.23 -36.35
C ALA A 15 -21.07 16.18 -36.50
N ALA A 16 -20.05 15.97 -35.68
CA ALA A 16 -18.80 16.69 -35.73
C ALA A 16 -17.84 16.03 -36.74
N ARG A 17 -17.01 16.82 -37.38
CA ARG A 17 -15.91 16.29 -38.21
C ARG A 17 -14.66 16.16 -37.35
N THR A 18 -13.89 15.10 -37.61
CA THR A 18 -12.54 15.00 -37.06
C THR A 18 -11.77 16.27 -37.47
N PRO A 19 -11.23 17.05 -36.56
CA PRO A 19 -10.38 18.17 -36.96
C PRO A 19 -9.22 17.60 -37.78
N VAL A 20 -9.03 18.17 -38.98
CA VAL A 20 -7.78 17.94 -39.72
C VAL A 20 -6.66 18.33 -38.74
N ALA A 21 -5.75 17.41 -38.49
CA ALA A 21 -4.63 17.66 -37.59
C ALA A 21 -3.96 18.97 -38.02
N ALA A 22 -4.23 20.03 -37.26
CA ALA A 22 -3.38 21.20 -37.30
C ALA A 22 -1.97 20.76 -36.85
N ASP A 23 -0.97 21.51 -37.22
CA ASP A 23 0.39 21.30 -36.75
C ASP A 23 0.35 20.93 -35.25
N SER A 24 1.08 19.88 -34.87
CA SER A 24 1.07 19.37 -33.51
C SER A 24 1.09 20.54 -32.51
N PRO A 25 0.15 20.58 -31.54
CA PRO A 25 0.14 21.66 -30.54
C PRO A 25 1.45 21.72 -29.75
N LEU A 26 2.27 20.69 -29.85
CA LEU A 26 3.60 20.65 -29.25
C LEU A 26 4.67 21.43 -30.06
N GLY A 27 4.44 21.65 -31.36
CA GLY A 27 5.35 22.46 -32.20
C GLY A 27 6.83 22.14 -31.96
N GLY A 28 7.59 23.13 -31.53
CA GLY A 28 9.01 23.00 -31.23
C GLY A 28 9.36 22.20 -29.98
N LEU A 29 8.36 21.70 -29.23
CA LEU A 29 8.57 20.78 -28.10
C LEU A 29 8.66 19.33 -28.54
N LEU A 30 8.39 19.04 -29.80
CA LEU A 30 8.61 17.70 -30.35
C LEU A 30 10.08 17.35 -30.26
N ARG A 31 10.35 16.19 -29.70
CA ARG A 31 11.69 15.65 -29.64
C ARG A 31 12.20 15.37 -31.04
N THR A 32 13.39 15.86 -31.38
CA THR A 32 14.01 15.70 -32.70
C THR A 32 15.31 14.89 -32.64
N ASP A 33 15.79 14.59 -31.44
CA ASP A 33 16.95 13.76 -31.23
C ASP A 33 16.61 12.26 -31.36
N GLU A 34 17.60 11.46 -31.59
CA GLU A 34 17.49 10.01 -31.65
C GLU A 34 17.07 9.47 -30.29
N ILE A 35 16.07 8.58 -30.26
CA ILE A 35 15.59 7.93 -29.03
C ILE A 35 16.13 6.51 -28.94
N LEU A 36 16.45 6.10 -27.71
CA LEU A 36 16.97 4.75 -27.41
C LEU A 36 18.30 4.42 -28.11
N ASP A 37 19.17 5.41 -28.24
CA ASP A 37 20.51 5.26 -28.82
C ASP A 37 21.47 4.56 -27.84
N TYR A 38 21.04 3.48 -27.22
CA TYR A 38 21.87 2.63 -26.38
C TYR A 38 22.14 1.30 -27.07
N GLU A 39 23.39 0.80 -26.95
CA GLU A 39 23.83 -0.44 -27.60
C GLU A 39 22.85 -1.63 -27.47
N PRO A 40 22.21 -1.88 -26.33
CA PRO A 40 21.26 -3.00 -26.21
C PRO A 40 20.10 -2.94 -27.22
N PHE A 41 19.62 -1.73 -27.55
CA PHE A 41 18.51 -1.57 -28.50
C PHE A 41 18.93 -1.81 -29.96
N HIS A 42 20.24 -1.75 -30.24
CA HIS A 42 20.81 -2.01 -31.56
C HIS A 42 21.40 -3.40 -31.70
N ARG A 43 21.52 -4.16 -30.61
CA ARG A 43 22.19 -5.45 -30.58
C ARG A 43 21.25 -6.64 -30.48
N PHE A 44 20.17 -6.52 -29.72
CA PHE A 44 19.27 -7.63 -29.39
C PHE A 44 17.94 -7.50 -30.15
N HIS A 45 17.90 -8.06 -31.37
CA HIS A 45 16.75 -7.92 -32.27
C HIS A 45 15.89 -9.18 -32.38
N THR A 46 16.29 -10.29 -31.79
CA THR A 46 15.47 -11.51 -31.77
C THR A 46 14.95 -11.78 -30.37
N GLU A 47 13.80 -12.45 -30.30
CA GLU A 47 13.19 -12.85 -29.03
C GLU A 47 14.19 -13.61 -28.14
N THR A 48 14.90 -14.58 -28.70
CA THR A 48 15.88 -15.37 -27.95
C THR A 48 17.04 -14.51 -27.42
N GLN A 49 17.53 -13.57 -28.22
CA GLN A 49 18.60 -12.65 -27.77
C GLN A 49 18.10 -11.75 -26.64
N MET A 50 16.88 -11.22 -26.74
CA MET A 50 16.26 -10.39 -25.72
C MET A 50 16.04 -11.19 -24.43
N LEU A 51 15.50 -12.40 -24.50
CA LEU A 51 15.35 -13.28 -23.34
C LEU A 51 16.66 -13.53 -22.60
N ARG A 52 17.74 -13.83 -23.33
CA ARG A 52 19.07 -14.03 -22.73
C ARG A 52 19.62 -12.75 -22.12
N TYR A 53 19.38 -11.62 -22.74
CA TYR A 53 19.80 -10.33 -22.20
C TYR A 53 19.03 -9.97 -20.92
N LEU A 54 17.71 -10.15 -20.91
CA LEU A 54 16.90 -9.95 -19.72
C LEU A 54 17.33 -10.87 -18.58
N ARG A 55 17.63 -12.15 -18.88
CA ARG A 55 18.16 -13.09 -17.89
C ARG A 55 19.51 -12.61 -17.35
N TYR A 56 20.43 -12.18 -18.21
CA TYR A 56 21.71 -11.63 -17.82
C TYR A 56 21.56 -10.41 -16.89
N LEU A 57 20.61 -9.51 -17.16
CA LEU A 57 20.33 -8.39 -16.30
C LEU A 57 19.74 -8.81 -14.95
N SER A 58 18.78 -9.72 -14.98
CA SER A 58 18.15 -10.21 -13.76
C SER A 58 19.10 -10.98 -12.86
N ASP A 59 20.14 -11.61 -13.41
CA ASP A 59 21.16 -12.33 -12.65
C ASP A 59 22.14 -11.39 -11.92
N LYS A 60 22.13 -10.10 -12.24
CA LYS A 60 22.94 -9.09 -11.54
C LYS A 60 22.27 -8.53 -10.29
N ASP A 61 21.02 -8.85 -10.09
CA ASP A 61 20.23 -8.36 -8.97
C ASP A 61 19.55 -9.51 -8.22
N ILE A 62 18.99 -9.18 -7.07
CA ILE A 62 18.27 -10.14 -6.24
C ILE A 62 16.98 -10.57 -6.96
N ALA A 63 16.75 -11.87 -7.01
CA ALA A 63 15.51 -12.43 -7.52
C ALA A 63 14.97 -13.50 -6.57
N LEU A 64 13.65 -13.54 -6.42
CA LEU A 64 12.95 -14.38 -5.46
C LEU A 64 13.11 -15.88 -5.70
N ASP A 65 13.39 -16.27 -6.94
CA ASP A 65 13.60 -17.66 -7.33
C ASP A 65 14.97 -18.23 -6.93
N ARG A 66 15.89 -17.38 -6.46
CA ARG A 66 17.26 -17.77 -6.16
C ARG A 66 17.92 -17.03 -5.00
N SER A 67 17.24 -16.11 -4.37
CA SER A 67 17.79 -15.29 -3.27
C SER A 67 16.74 -15.02 -2.21
N MET A 68 17.21 -14.92 -0.97
CA MET A 68 16.40 -14.35 0.11
C MET A 68 16.39 -12.82 -0.04
N ILE A 69 15.21 -12.22 0.15
CA ILE A 69 15.08 -10.78 0.10
C ILE A 69 15.58 -10.19 1.41
N PRO A 70 16.49 -9.21 1.37
CA PRO A 70 16.85 -8.44 2.55
C PRO A 70 15.63 -7.63 3.03
N LEU A 71 15.57 -7.39 4.31
CA LEU A 71 14.54 -6.61 4.96
C LEU A 71 14.32 -5.27 4.27
N GLY A 72 13.09 -4.79 4.24
CA GLY A 72 12.74 -3.40 4.00
C GLY A 72 12.01 -3.09 2.73
N SER A 73 11.73 -4.07 1.92
CA SER A 73 10.85 -3.80 0.82
C SER A 73 9.61 -4.65 0.97
N CYS A 74 8.68 -4.09 1.70
CA CYS A 74 7.37 -4.65 1.70
C CYS A 74 7.13 -5.41 0.40
N THR A 75 6.83 -6.66 0.52
CA THR A 75 5.87 -7.17 -0.41
C THR A 75 6.35 -7.63 -1.75
N MET A 76 7.46 -8.21 -1.82
CA MET A 76 7.71 -9.05 -2.98
C MET A 76 7.01 -10.41 -2.78
N LYS A 77 5.68 -10.40 -2.67
CA LYS A 77 4.89 -11.62 -2.59
C LYS A 77 4.97 -12.35 -3.91
N LEU A 78 5.30 -13.63 -3.85
CA LEU A 78 5.23 -14.49 -5.02
C LEU A 78 3.78 -14.88 -5.27
N ASN A 79 3.31 -14.58 -6.47
CA ASN A 79 2.03 -15.07 -6.95
C ASN A 79 2.27 -16.06 -8.07
N ALA A 80 1.50 -17.13 -8.13
CA ALA A 80 1.54 -18.05 -9.26
C ALA A 80 1.06 -17.31 -10.52
N THR A 81 1.69 -17.61 -11.66
CA THR A 81 1.31 -17.01 -12.94
C THR A 81 -0.16 -17.22 -13.26
N THR A 82 -0.70 -18.40 -12.92
CA THR A 82 -2.12 -18.73 -13.12
C THR A 82 -3.05 -17.86 -12.27
N GLU A 83 -2.64 -17.45 -11.08
CA GLU A 83 -3.41 -16.53 -10.23
C GLU A 83 -3.45 -15.11 -10.81
N MET A 84 -2.40 -14.71 -11.52
CA MET A 84 -2.30 -13.41 -12.15
C MET A 84 -2.95 -13.34 -13.53
N GLU A 85 -3.16 -14.47 -14.19
CA GLU A 85 -3.71 -14.53 -15.54
C GLU A 85 -5.05 -13.79 -15.69
N PRO A 86 -6.02 -13.91 -14.75
CA PRO A 86 -7.30 -13.22 -14.85
C PRO A 86 -7.21 -11.69 -14.95
N ILE A 87 -6.12 -11.08 -14.45
CA ILE A 87 -5.90 -9.63 -14.54
C ILE A 87 -5.80 -9.17 -16.00
N THR A 88 -5.39 -10.07 -16.91
CA THR A 88 -5.23 -9.76 -18.34
C THR A 88 -6.52 -9.94 -19.14
N TRP A 89 -7.54 -10.56 -18.58
CA TRP A 89 -8.81 -10.78 -19.27
C TRP A 89 -9.56 -9.45 -19.45
N PRO A 90 -10.10 -9.18 -20.66
CA PRO A 90 -10.78 -7.91 -20.94
C PRO A 90 -11.93 -7.61 -19.98
N GLU A 91 -12.63 -8.64 -19.52
CA GLU A 91 -13.75 -8.56 -18.58
C GLU A 91 -13.33 -7.98 -17.22
N PHE A 92 -12.06 -8.17 -16.83
CA PHE A 92 -11.49 -7.57 -15.62
C PHE A 92 -10.67 -6.32 -15.95
N ALA A 93 -9.79 -6.39 -16.94
CA ALA A 93 -8.82 -5.33 -17.24
C ALA A 93 -9.47 -4.05 -17.78
N ASN A 94 -10.60 -4.15 -18.52
CA ASN A 94 -11.18 -3.01 -19.22
C ASN A 94 -12.36 -2.35 -18.49
N ILE A 95 -12.71 -2.79 -17.29
CA ILE A 95 -13.74 -2.14 -16.49
C ILE A 95 -13.17 -0.89 -15.83
N HIS A 96 -13.83 0.25 -16.05
CA HIS A 96 -13.47 1.49 -15.39
C HIS A 96 -13.94 1.48 -13.92
N PRO A 97 -13.12 1.94 -12.95
CA PRO A 97 -13.48 1.96 -11.52
C PRO A 97 -14.78 2.71 -11.22
N PHE A 98 -15.14 3.70 -12.03
CA PHE A 98 -16.37 4.49 -11.88
C PHE A 98 -17.47 4.09 -12.87
N SER A 99 -17.42 2.88 -13.44
CA SER A 99 -18.54 2.38 -14.22
C SER A 99 -19.80 2.19 -13.33
N PRO A 100 -21.00 2.24 -13.87
CA PRO A 100 -22.23 2.05 -13.09
C PRO A 100 -22.23 0.73 -12.31
N MET A 101 -22.75 0.75 -11.08
CA MET A 101 -22.73 -0.42 -10.18
C MET A 101 -23.35 -1.68 -10.78
N ASN A 102 -24.39 -1.54 -11.63
CA ASN A 102 -25.00 -2.68 -12.31
C ASN A 102 -24.09 -3.32 -13.37
N GLN A 103 -22.99 -2.68 -13.75
CA GLN A 103 -21.97 -3.21 -14.65
C GLN A 103 -20.77 -3.80 -13.92
N GLN A 104 -20.70 -3.63 -12.60
CA GLN A 104 -19.57 -4.04 -11.76
C GLN A 104 -19.90 -5.22 -10.83
N GLN A 105 -20.99 -5.92 -11.02
CA GLN A 105 -21.49 -6.92 -10.08
C GLN A 105 -20.46 -8.02 -9.75
N GLY A 106 -19.64 -8.41 -10.72
CA GLY A 106 -18.56 -9.38 -10.51
C GLY A 106 -17.48 -8.86 -9.54
N TYR A 107 -17.06 -7.60 -9.69
CA TYR A 107 -16.11 -6.98 -8.76
C TYR A 107 -16.71 -6.78 -7.37
N VAL A 108 -17.95 -6.32 -7.28
CA VAL A 108 -18.65 -6.16 -6.00
C VAL A 108 -18.68 -7.49 -5.24
N ARG A 109 -19.05 -8.57 -5.94
CA ARG A 109 -19.07 -9.91 -5.36
C ARG A 109 -17.68 -10.35 -4.90
N LEU A 110 -16.65 -10.21 -5.75
CA LEU A 110 -15.27 -10.58 -5.46
C LEU A 110 -14.77 -9.87 -4.19
N VAL A 111 -14.95 -8.56 -4.11
CA VAL A 111 -14.51 -7.76 -2.96
C VAL A 111 -15.27 -8.16 -1.69
N THR A 112 -16.60 -8.25 -1.77
CA THR A 112 -17.44 -8.58 -0.60
C THR A 112 -17.13 -9.98 -0.05
N GLU A 113 -17.01 -10.98 -0.92
CA GLU A 113 -16.70 -12.35 -0.47
C GLU A 113 -15.29 -12.41 0.15
N LEU A 114 -14.30 -11.72 -0.41
CA LEU A 114 -12.95 -11.69 0.14
C LEU A 114 -12.90 -10.95 1.48
N GLU A 115 -13.57 -9.82 1.62
CA GLU A 115 -13.68 -9.10 2.91
C GLU A 115 -14.32 -9.98 3.99
N GLN A 116 -15.36 -10.73 3.66
CA GLN A 116 -16.01 -11.67 4.58
C GLN A 116 -15.05 -12.80 5.00
N MET A 117 -14.36 -13.43 4.04
CA MET A 117 -13.38 -14.48 4.34
C MET A 117 -12.25 -13.96 5.24
N LEU A 118 -11.74 -12.77 4.97
CA LEU A 118 -10.69 -12.15 5.78
C LEU A 118 -11.19 -11.81 7.19
N ALA A 119 -12.40 -11.29 7.33
CA ALA A 119 -12.99 -11.02 8.63
C ALA A 119 -13.14 -12.31 9.47
N GLU A 120 -13.57 -13.41 8.84
CA GLU A 120 -13.69 -14.71 9.52
C GLU A 120 -12.31 -15.26 9.96
N ILE A 121 -11.29 -15.17 9.08
CA ILE A 121 -9.94 -15.65 9.37
C ILE A 121 -9.28 -14.86 10.50
N THR A 122 -9.45 -13.53 10.50
CA THR A 122 -8.78 -12.64 11.45
C THR A 122 -9.55 -12.39 12.74
N GLY A 123 -10.86 -12.64 12.73
CA GLY A 123 -11.74 -12.30 13.84
C GLY A 123 -12.07 -10.81 13.95
N TYR A 124 -11.70 -9.99 13.00
CA TYR A 124 -12.06 -8.57 12.97
C TYR A 124 -13.54 -8.37 12.66
N ALA A 125 -14.12 -7.34 13.26
CA ALA A 125 -15.52 -6.97 13.01
C ALA A 125 -15.79 -6.46 11.59
N GLY A 126 -14.77 -5.96 10.89
CA GLY A 126 -14.84 -5.49 9.53
C GLY A 126 -13.48 -5.45 8.86
N VAL A 127 -13.50 -5.60 7.56
CA VAL A 127 -12.31 -5.57 6.68
C VAL A 127 -12.59 -4.62 5.53
N SER A 128 -11.58 -3.92 5.04
CA SER A 128 -11.63 -3.12 3.83
C SER A 128 -10.47 -3.43 2.92
N LEU A 129 -10.77 -3.68 1.65
CA LEU A 129 -9.78 -3.85 0.57
C LEU A 129 -9.49 -2.55 -0.19
N GLN A 130 -9.97 -1.41 0.29
CA GLN A 130 -9.79 -0.10 -0.34
C GLN A 130 -8.32 0.37 -0.41
N PRO A 131 -7.50 0.21 0.64
CA PRO A 131 -6.11 0.64 0.57
C PRO A 131 -5.33 -0.09 -0.52
N ASN A 132 -4.60 0.67 -1.36
CA ASN A 132 -3.80 0.11 -2.45
C ASN A 132 -2.37 -0.26 -2.04
N ALA A 133 -1.96 0.12 -0.85
CA ALA A 133 -0.63 -0.16 -0.29
C ALA A 133 -0.69 -0.19 1.23
N GLY A 134 0.31 -0.81 1.88
CA GLY A 134 0.42 -0.84 3.34
C GLY A 134 0.36 0.55 3.97
N SER A 135 1.06 1.54 3.41
CA SER A 135 1.04 2.92 3.90
C SER A 135 -0.34 3.58 3.82
N GLN A 136 -1.16 3.22 2.84
CA GLN A 136 -2.55 3.69 2.78
C GLN A 136 -3.43 3.00 3.84
N GLY A 137 -3.17 1.73 4.12
CA GLY A 137 -3.79 1.01 5.22
C GLY A 137 -3.44 1.62 6.58
N GLU A 138 -2.16 1.95 6.79
CA GLU A 138 -1.68 2.67 7.98
C GLU A 138 -2.45 3.98 8.18
N LEU A 139 -2.48 4.83 7.16
CA LEU A 139 -3.18 6.11 7.23
C LEU A 139 -4.68 5.93 7.48
N ALA A 140 -5.32 4.99 6.78
CA ALA A 140 -6.75 4.71 6.94
C ALA A 140 -7.07 4.25 8.37
N GLY A 141 -6.29 3.33 8.92
CA GLY A 141 -6.46 2.84 10.30
C GLY A 141 -6.25 3.94 11.35
N LEU A 142 -5.21 4.75 11.20
CA LEU A 142 -4.95 5.87 12.12
C LEU A 142 -6.01 6.97 12.02
N LEU A 143 -6.53 7.25 10.83
CA LEU A 143 -7.68 8.16 10.66
C LEU A 143 -8.95 7.60 11.31
N ALA A 144 -9.18 6.29 11.22
CA ALA A 144 -10.30 5.63 11.90
C ALA A 144 -10.17 5.74 13.42
N ILE A 145 -8.98 5.50 13.99
CA ILE A 145 -8.69 5.68 15.42
C ILE A 145 -8.94 7.13 15.85
N ARG A 146 -8.46 8.08 15.06
CA ARG A 146 -8.68 9.49 15.35
C ARG A 146 -10.17 9.86 15.30
N GLY A 147 -10.87 9.35 14.27
CA GLY A 147 -12.33 9.53 14.14
C GLY A 147 -13.10 8.94 15.33
N TYR A 148 -12.67 7.78 15.82
CA TYR A 148 -13.23 7.15 17.02
C TYR A 148 -13.09 8.06 18.25
N HIS A 149 -11.91 8.58 18.54
CA HIS A 149 -11.70 9.49 19.66
C HIS A 149 -12.51 10.79 19.54
N GLN A 150 -12.56 11.36 18.33
CA GLN A 150 -13.36 12.56 18.08
C GLN A 150 -14.86 12.32 18.29
N ALA A 151 -15.37 11.19 17.82
CA ALA A 151 -16.78 10.81 18.00
C ALA A 151 -17.15 10.63 19.47
N ASN A 152 -16.19 10.20 20.30
CA ASN A 152 -16.35 10.07 21.75
C ASN A 152 -16.09 11.39 22.52
N GLY A 153 -15.85 12.50 21.82
CA GLY A 153 -15.56 13.79 22.45
C GLY A 153 -14.12 13.92 22.99
N GLU A 154 -13.26 12.95 22.73
CA GLU A 154 -11.87 12.88 23.23
C GLU A 154 -10.88 13.58 22.27
N THR A 155 -11.18 14.80 21.86
CA THR A 155 -10.42 15.54 20.83
C THR A 155 -8.97 15.84 21.19
N ARG A 156 -8.59 15.68 22.46
CA ARG A 156 -7.21 15.88 22.95
C ARG A 156 -6.33 14.66 22.75
N ARG A 157 -6.89 13.49 22.43
CA ARG A 157 -6.13 12.27 22.16
C ARG A 157 -5.48 12.35 20.78
N ASP A 158 -4.21 12.71 20.73
CA ASP A 158 -3.45 12.87 19.50
C ASP A 158 -2.02 12.28 19.58
N ILE A 159 -1.65 11.64 20.70
CA ILE A 159 -0.37 10.95 20.82
C ILE A 159 -0.46 9.54 20.21
N CYS A 160 0.46 9.24 19.31
CA CYS A 160 0.72 7.90 18.81
C CYS A 160 2.07 7.41 19.32
N LEU A 161 2.06 6.37 20.16
CA LEU A 161 3.29 5.70 20.58
C LEU A 161 3.80 4.81 19.45
N ILE A 162 5.09 4.85 19.17
CA ILE A 162 5.72 4.06 18.11
C ILE A 162 7.03 3.47 18.63
N PRO A 163 7.21 2.13 18.65
CA PRO A 163 8.47 1.51 19.04
C PRO A 163 9.62 1.96 18.14
N ALA A 164 10.83 2.07 18.71
CA ALA A 164 12.03 2.47 17.97
C ALA A 164 12.39 1.52 16.82
N SER A 165 11.90 0.27 16.87
CA SER A 165 12.03 -0.73 15.80
C SER A 165 11.09 -0.52 14.62
N ALA A 166 10.17 0.44 14.71
CA ALA A 166 9.14 0.61 13.69
C ALA A 166 9.72 1.07 12.34
N HIS A 167 9.02 0.73 11.28
CA HIS A 167 9.29 1.25 9.94
C HIS A 167 9.05 2.77 9.89
N GLY A 168 9.87 3.50 9.13
CA GLY A 168 9.75 4.95 9.01
C GLY A 168 8.38 5.45 8.54
N THR A 169 7.67 4.65 7.74
CA THR A 169 6.33 4.95 7.27
C THR A 169 5.31 5.06 8.41
N ASN A 170 5.49 4.29 9.49
CA ASN A 170 4.59 4.33 10.65
C ASN A 170 4.53 5.75 11.25
N ALA A 171 5.69 6.35 11.48
CA ALA A 171 5.76 7.72 11.97
C ALA A 171 5.19 8.75 10.97
N ALA A 172 5.47 8.56 9.68
CA ALA A 172 4.94 9.43 8.63
C ALA A 172 3.41 9.36 8.56
N SER A 173 2.83 8.17 8.60
CA SER A 173 1.38 7.96 8.59
C SER A 173 0.70 8.57 9.82
N ALA A 174 1.31 8.45 11.01
CA ALA A 174 0.80 9.07 12.22
C ALA A 174 0.77 10.61 12.11
N VAL A 175 1.84 11.22 11.61
CA VAL A 175 1.89 12.67 11.38
C VAL A 175 0.86 13.11 10.33
N MET A 176 0.72 12.36 9.23
CA MET A 176 -0.31 12.63 8.21
C MET A 176 -1.73 12.53 8.77
N ALA A 177 -1.98 11.60 9.70
CA ALA A 177 -3.24 11.51 10.41
C ALA A 177 -3.45 12.66 11.43
N GLY A 178 -2.46 13.54 11.61
CA GLY A 178 -2.47 14.67 12.54
C GLY A 178 -2.21 14.24 13.98
N MET A 179 -1.46 13.16 14.19
CA MET A 179 -1.02 12.72 15.51
C MET A 179 0.42 13.17 15.79
N ARG A 180 0.75 13.31 17.05
CA ARG A 180 2.11 13.54 17.54
C ARG A 180 2.75 12.20 17.86
N VAL A 181 3.94 11.99 17.34
CA VAL A 181 4.69 10.73 17.55
C VAL A 181 5.51 10.81 18.83
N VAL A 182 5.40 9.79 19.67
CA VAL A 182 6.26 9.58 20.83
C VAL A 182 6.91 8.21 20.70
N VAL A 183 8.24 8.18 20.70
CA VAL A 183 9.00 6.94 20.52
C VAL A 183 9.08 6.18 21.84
N VAL A 184 8.79 4.87 21.77
CA VAL A 184 9.01 3.91 22.85
C VAL A 184 10.31 3.16 22.57
N ALA A 185 11.15 3.03 23.56
CA ALA A 185 12.40 2.28 23.45
C ALA A 185 12.18 0.79 23.17
N CYS A 186 13.19 0.17 22.56
CA CYS A 186 13.30 -1.29 22.50
C CYS A 186 14.39 -1.76 23.44
N SER A 187 14.21 -2.93 24.02
CA SER A 187 15.22 -3.61 24.83
C SER A 187 16.33 -4.21 23.95
N ASP A 188 17.41 -4.67 24.57
CA ASP A 188 18.58 -5.20 23.85
C ASP A 188 18.27 -6.44 22.98
N ASN A 189 17.24 -7.18 23.30
CA ASN A 189 16.77 -8.33 22.50
C ASN A 189 15.83 -7.92 21.34
N GLY A 190 15.51 -6.63 21.21
CA GLY A 190 14.66 -6.08 20.17
C GLY A 190 13.17 -6.01 20.48
N ASP A 191 12.73 -6.51 21.62
CA ASP A 191 11.35 -6.37 22.08
C ASP A 191 11.03 -4.92 22.48
N VAL A 192 9.76 -4.58 22.58
CA VAL A 192 9.31 -3.31 23.15
C VAL A 192 9.72 -3.24 24.63
N ASP A 193 10.37 -2.16 25.03
CA ASP A 193 10.67 -1.93 26.45
C ASP A 193 9.39 -1.57 27.20
N ILE A 194 8.87 -2.56 27.94
CA ILE A 194 7.61 -2.43 28.71
C ILE A 194 7.75 -1.36 29.81
N ALA A 195 8.93 -1.19 30.39
CA ALA A 195 9.12 -0.17 31.42
C ALA A 195 9.04 1.26 30.81
N ASP A 196 9.66 1.48 29.66
CA ASP A 196 9.55 2.75 28.95
C ASP A 196 8.12 2.95 28.40
N LEU A 197 7.47 1.89 27.91
CA LEU A 197 6.07 1.95 27.46
C LEU A 197 5.15 2.44 28.60
N ARG A 198 5.23 1.83 29.79
CA ARG A 198 4.44 2.25 30.96
C ARG A 198 4.70 3.70 31.33
N LYS A 199 5.96 4.10 31.36
CA LYS A 199 6.35 5.51 31.62
C LYS A 199 5.74 6.47 30.62
N LYS A 200 5.77 6.14 29.31
CA LYS A 200 5.18 6.99 28.26
C LYS A 200 3.66 7.02 28.36
N ILE A 201 3.03 5.91 28.69
CA ILE A 201 1.58 5.86 28.90
C ILE A 201 1.20 6.77 30.08
N ASP A 202 1.92 6.71 31.20
CA ASP A 202 1.62 7.55 32.36
C ASP A 202 1.83 9.03 32.06
N GLU A 203 2.90 9.38 31.32
CA GLU A 203 3.22 10.75 30.91
C GLU A 203 2.15 11.36 29.99
N TYR A 204 1.61 10.57 29.04
CA TYR A 204 0.68 11.04 28.02
C TYR A 204 -0.74 10.51 28.15
N LYS A 205 -1.11 9.91 29.28
CA LYS A 205 -2.39 9.19 29.49
C LYS A 205 -3.61 9.92 28.97
N ALA A 206 -3.71 11.24 29.20
CA ALA A 206 -4.85 12.04 28.79
C ALA A 206 -4.87 12.37 27.27
N GLU A 207 -3.75 12.18 26.60
CA GLU A 207 -3.54 12.54 25.19
C GLU A 207 -3.27 11.30 24.33
N LEU A 208 -3.12 10.13 24.94
CA LEU A 208 -2.82 8.88 24.25
C LEU A 208 -3.97 8.48 23.33
N ALA A 209 -3.71 8.53 22.03
CA ALA A 209 -4.65 8.08 20.99
C ALA A 209 -4.42 6.62 20.61
N ALA A 210 -3.15 6.27 20.38
CA ALA A 210 -2.81 4.94 19.89
C ALA A 210 -1.39 4.53 20.20
N ILE A 211 -1.13 3.22 20.11
CA ILE A 211 0.19 2.68 19.77
C ILE A 211 0.12 2.10 18.36
N MET A 212 1.19 2.23 17.60
CA MET A 212 1.35 1.57 16.31
C MET A 212 2.54 0.63 16.38
N VAL A 213 2.30 -0.66 16.30
CA VAL A 213 3.31 -1.72 16.49
C VAL A 213 3.37 -2.61 15.26
N THR A 214 4.57 -2.89 14.77
CA THR A 214 4.81 -3.87 13.69
C THR A 214 4.99 -5.25 14.30
N TYR A 215 4.25 -6.24 13.82
CA TYR A 215 4.23 -7.57 14.42
C TYR A 215 4.19 -8.68 13.34
N PRO A 216 5.27 -9.48 13.18
CA PRO A 216 6.59 -9.36 13.83
C PRO A 216 7.28 -8.03 13.52
N SER A 217 8.25 -7.61 14.39
CA SER A 217 8.94 -6.33 14.23
C SER A 217 9.85 -6.33 12.99
N THR A 218 10.29 -5.13 12.57
CA THR A 218 11.25 -4.98 11.47
C THR A 218 12.61 -5.65 11.77
N HIS A 219 12.91 -5.90 13.03
CA HIS A 219 14.10 -6.66 13.46
C HIS A 219 13.89 -8.19 13.39
N GLY A 220 12.73 -8.65 12.94
CA GLY A 220 12.37 -10.07 12.93
C GLY A 220 12.04 -10.65 14.28
N VAL A 221 11.78 -9.81 15.26
CA VAL A 221 11.41 -10.23 16.62
C VAL A 221 9.92 -10.46 16.71
N PHE A 222 9.56 -11.61 17.24
CA PHE A 222 8.19 -11.96 17.58
C PHE A 222 7.93 -11.50 19.01
N GLU A 223 7.25 -10.37 19.18
CA GLU A 223 7.00 -9.72 20.46
C GLU A 223 6.21 -10.63 21.41
N VAL A 224 6.87 -11.16 22.43
CA VAL A 224 6.25 -12.09 23.37
C VAL A 224 5.22 -11.37 24.25
N ALA A 225 5.46 -10.12 24.56
CA ALA A 225 4.62 -9.30 25.43
C ALA A 225 3.50 -8.56 24.68
N ILE A 226 3.19 -8.92 23.42
CA ILE A 226 2.20 -8.17 22.60
C ILE A 226 0.85 -8.04 23.29
N GLY A 227 0.39 -9.08 24.01
CA GLY A 227 -0.84 -9.03 24.79
C GLY A 227 -0.78 -7.94 25.86
N GLU A 228 0.31 -7.90 26.64
CA GLU A 228 0.53 -6.89 27.67
C GLU A 228 0.62 -5.47 27.07
N VAL A 229 1.29 -5.32 25.94
CA VAL A 229 1.34 -4.03 25.22
C VAL A 229 -0.07 -3.54 24.85
N CYS A 230 -0.90 -4.42 24.30
CA CYS A 230 -2.28 -4.10 23.95
C CYS A 230 -3.12 -3.72 25.18
N GLU A 231 -3.03 -4.51 26.25
CA GLU A 231 -3.77 -4.28 27.51
C GLU A 231 -3.42 -2.91 28.11
N LEU A 232 -2.13 -2.60 28.24
CA LEU A 232 -1.67 -1.33 28.81
C LEU A 232 -2.21 -0.12 28.05
N VAL A 233 -2.22 -0.19 26.73
CA VAL A 233 -2.70 0.91 25.89
C VAL A 233 -4.22 1.03 25.97
N HIS A 234 -4.95 -0.07 25.95
CA HIS A 234 -6.41 -0.08 26.08
C HIS A 234 -6.87 0.41 27.46
N GLU A 235 -6.21 0.00 28.55
CA GLU A 235 -6.49 0.49 29.90
C GLU A 235 -6.30 1.99 30.05
N ALA A 236 -5.37 2.57 29.28
CA ALA A 236 -5.16 4.01 29.22
C ALA A 236 -6.13 4.74 28.27
N GLY A 237 -7.04 4.00 27.60
CA GLY A 237 -8.03 4.53 26.66
C GLY A 237 -7.51 4.75 25.24
N GLY A 238 -6.28 4.32 24.94
CA GLY A 238 -5.73 4.32 23.60
C GLY A 238 -6.20 3.13 22.77
N GLN A 239 -5.94 3.16 21.46
CA GLN A 239 -6.19 2.08 20.52
C GLN A 239 -4.88 1.45 20.04
N VAL A 240 -4.95 0.25 19.50
CA VAL A 240 -3.76 -0.44 18.97
C VAL A 240 -3.91 -0.60 17.47
N TYR A 241 -2.92 -0.09 16.71
CA TYR A 241 -2.74 -0.40 15.31
C TYR A 241 -1.63 -1.45 15.17
N VAL A 242 -1.97 -2.59 14.59
CA VAL A 242 -0.98 -3.65 14.29
C VAL A 242 -0.62 -3.59 12.81
N ASP A 243 0.64 -3.27 12.54
CA ASP A 243 1.22 -3.34 11.21
C ASP A 243 1.72 -4.78 10.97
N GLY A 244 1.05 -5.51 10.10
CA GLY A 244 1.37 -6.90 9.75
C GLY A 244 2.18 -7.04 8.47
N ALA A 245 2.77 -5.97 7.98
CA ALA A 245 3.48 -5.95 6.70
C ALA A 245 4.79 -6.77 6.69
#